data_b76be7f8b5fb7412c2e3248353a9c046
#
_entry.id   b76be7f8b5fb7412c2e3248353a9c046
#
_cell.length_a   1.000
_cell.length_b   1.000
_cell.length_c   1.000
_cell.angle_alpha   90.00
_cell.angle_beta   90.00
_cell.angle_gamma   90.00
#
_symmetry.space_group_name_H-M   'P 1'
#
loop_
_entity.id
_entity.type
_entity.pdbx_description
1 polymer ?
#
loop_
_entity_poly.entity_id
_entity_poly.type
_entity_poly.pdbx_seq_one_letter_code
_entity_poly.pdbx_strand_id
1 'polypeptide(L)'
;MEVNKTLVFGASKNPARYSNIAMRMLKEYNHPIVAIGGRDDEFDGTKIITGHPDLEGIDTITMYMGEGRQAEHEDYLLSLQPRRIIFNPGAENRALFMKAQSQGIEAIEACTLVLLRTGQY
;
A
#
# COMPACT_ATOMS: atom_id res chain seq x y z
N MET A 1 14.96 -9.80 -14.58
CA MET A 1 14.98 -9.03 -13.33
C MET A 1 13.54 -8.77 -12.90
N GLU A 2 13.20 -9.19 -11.69
CA GLU A 2 11.87 -8.94 -11.17
C GLU A 2 11.69 -7.48 -10.86
N VAL A 3 10.49 -6.96 -11.20
CA VAL A 3 10.13 -5.60 -10.89
C VAL A 3 9.21 -5.65 -9.66
N ASN A 4 9.72 -5.20 -8.51
CA ASN A 4 8.95 -5.21 -7.28
C ASN A 4 8.01 -4.02 -7.28
N LYS A 5 6.71 -4.30 -7.17
CA LYS A 5 5.67 -3.27 -7.17
C LYS A 5 5.22 -2.96 -5.76
N THR A 6 4.88 -1.71 -5.53
CA THR A 6 4.23 -1.27 -4.30
C THR A 6 2.75 -1.06 -4.57
N LEU A 7 1.91 -1.70 -3.76
CA LEU A 7 0.47 -1.44 -3.79
C LEU A 7 0.16 -0.32 -2.80
N VAL A 8 -0.35 0.80 -3.31
CA VAL A 8 -0.84 1.89 -2.48
C VAL A 8 -2.31 1.61 -2.20
N PHE A 9 -2.63 1.20 -0.99
CA PHE A 9 -3.98 0.80 -0.61
C PHE A 9 -4.66 1.90 0.20
N GLY A 10 -5.75 2.44 -0.34
CA GLY A 10 -6.38 3.66 0.14
C GLY A 10 -5.94 4.87 -0.67
N ALA A 11 -5.68 4.67 -1.96
CA ALA A 11 -5.18 5.70 -2.85
C ALA A 11 -6.25 6.76 -3.14
N SER A 12 -5.81 7.99 -3.42
CA SER A 12 -6.68 9.11 -3.73
C SER A 12 -6.03 10.02 -4.77
N LYS A 13 -6.83 10.61 -5.63
CA LYS A 13 -6.36 11.64 -6.56
C LYS A 13 -6.17 12.99 -5.89
N ASN A 14 -6.63 13.15 -4.65
CA ASN A 14 -6.51 14.42 -3.92
C ASN A 14 -5.05 14.64 -3.51
N PRO A 15 -4.36 15.66 -4.07
CA PRO A 15 -2.93 15.85 -3.81
C PRO A 15 -2.61 16.21 -2.36
N ALA A 16 -3.59 16.57 -1.56
CA ALA A 16 -3.40 16.86 -0.14
C ALA A 16 -3.36 15.60 0.73
N ARG A 17 -3.79 14.45 0.20
CA ARG A 17 -3.81 13.21 0.96
C ARG A 17 -2.43 12.58 1.01
N TYR A 18 -2.08 11.99 2.16
CA TYR A 18 -0.79 11.31 2.33
C TYR A 18 -0.61 10.16 1.34
N SER A 19 -1.70 9.43 1.00
CA SER A 19 -1.61 8.37 -0.01
C SER A 19 -1.20 8.92 -1.37
N ASN A 20 -1.67 10.12 -1.72
CA ASN A 20 -1.29 10.75 -2.99
C ASN A 20 0.17 11.18 -2.97
N ILE A 21 0.62 11.76 -1.86
CA ILE A 21 2.02 12.15 -1.70
C ILE A 21 2.90 10.90 -1.83
N ALA A 22 2.49 9.79 -1.25
CA ALA A 22 3.22 8.53 -1.36
C ALA A 22 3.29 8.05 -2.82
N MET A 23 2.18 8.14 -3.57
CA MET A 23 2.18 7.77 -5.00
C MET A 23 3.23 8.57 -5.76
N ARG A 24 3.26 9.89 -5.54
CA ARG A 24 4.21 10.76 -6.21
C ARG A 24 5.66 10.44 -5.82
N MET A 25 5.91 10.25 -4.52
CA MET A 25 7.27 9.96 -4.03
C MET A 25 7.76 8.59 -4.49
N LEU A 26 6.91 7.57 -4.45
CA LEU A 26 7.29 6.24 -4.92
C LEU A 26 7.72 6.28 -6.38
N LYS A 27 6.96 6.99 -7.23
CA LYS A 27 7.33 7.15 -8.64
C LYS A 27 8.62 7.93 -8.79
N GLU A 28 8.80 8.99 -8.01
CA GLU A 28 10.02 9.80 -8.03
C GLU A 28 11.25 8.98 -7.67
N TYR A 29 11.10 8.04 -6.74
CA TYR A 29 12.19 7.14 -6.32
C TYR A 29 12.26 5.87 -7.18
N ASN A 30 11.56 5.87 -8.31
CA ASN A 30 11.59 4.77 -9.31
C ASN A 30 11.01 3.45 -8.82
N HIS A 31 10.03 3.51 -7.93
CA HIS A 31 9.28 2.33 -7.52
C HIS A 31 7.99 2.24 -8.33
N PRO A 32 7.77 1.15 -9.07
CA PRO A 32 6.50 0.97 -9.78
C PRO A 32 5.37 0.79 -8.78
N ILE A 33 4.21 1.38 -9.06
CA ILE A 33 3.07 1.36 -8.15
C ILE A 33 1.82 0.81 -8.81
N VAL A 34 0.96 0.23 -7.98
CA VAL A 34 -0.43 -0.07 -8.29
C VAL A 34 -1.26 0.63 -7.22
N ALA A 35 -2.38 1.21 -7.58
CA ALA A 35 -3.18 1.99 -6.66
C ALA A 35 -4.61 1.46 -6.58
N ILE A 36 -5.07 1.17 -5.35
CA ILE A 36 -6.45 0.78 -5.08
C ILE A 36 -7.05 1.81 -4.13
N GLY A 37 -8.21 2.34 -4.49
CA GLY A 37 -8.90 3.34 -3.69
C GLY A 37 -10.40 3.11 -3.64
N GLY A 38 -11.11 4.07 -3.04
CA GLY A 38 -12.54 3.96 -2.84
C GLY A 38 -13.37 4.28 -4.08
N ARG A 39 -12.76 4.82 -5.13
CA ARG A 39 -13.44 5.11 -6.39
C ARG A 39 -12.44 5.01 -7.53
N ASP A 40 -12.96 4.63 -8.70
CA ASP A 40 -12.14 4.61 -9.91
C ASP A 40 -11.76 6.03 -10.30
N ASP A 41 -10.48 6.23 -10.56
CA ASP A 41 -9.95 7.54 -10.86
C ASP A 41 -8.60 7.38 -11.56
N GLU A 42 -7.97 8.51 -11.86
CA GLU A 42 -6.63 8.51 -12.43
C GLU A 42 -5.86 9.71 -11.89
N PHE A 43 -4.59 9.50 -11.55
CA PHE A 43 -3.71 10.56 -11.10
C PHE A 43 -2.32 10.34 -11.70
N ASP A 44 -1.83 11.36 -12.43
CA ASP A 44 -0.47 11.35 -12.98
C ASP A 44 -0.15 10.08 -13.77
N GLY A 45 -1.09 9.67 -14.61
CA GLY A 45 -0.94 8.49 -15.45
C GLY A 45 -1.15 7.16 -14.74
N THR A 46 -1.44 7.17 -13.45
CA THR A 46 -1.71 5.96 -12.68
C THR A 46 -3.21 5.82 -12.45
N LYS A 47 -3.76 4.67 -12.84
CA LYS A 47 -5.17 4.39 -12.58
C LYS A 47 -5.35 3.99 -11.13
N ILE A 48 -6.35 4.57 -10.48
CA ILE A 48 -6.80 4.16 -9.16
C ILE A 48 -7.97 3.22 -9.37
N ILE A 49 -7.82 1.99 -8.95
CA ILE A 49 -8.79 0.91 -9.21
C ILE A 49 -9.57 0.66 -7.93
N THR A 50 -10.83 0.26 -8.06
CA THR A 50 -11.64 -0.18 -6.91
C THR A 50 -11.69 -1.69 -6.86
N GLY A 51 -12.12 -2.22 -5.71
CA GLY A 51 -12.36 -3.65 -5.54
C GLY A 51 -11.09 -4.45 -5.31
N HIS A 52 -11.12 -5.70 -5.76
CA HIS A 52 -10.05 -6.67 -5.52
C HIS A 52 -9.56 -7.23 -6.86
N PRO A 53 -8.82 -6.45 -7.65
CA PRO A 53 -8.29 -6.93 -8.91
C PRO A 53 -7.22 -8.01 -8.71
N ASP A 54 -7.07 -8.88 -9.69
CA ASP A 54 -5.97 -9.85 -9.70
C ASP A 54 -4.66 -9.11 -9.93
N LEU A 55 -3.75 -9.22 -8.98
CA LEU A 55 -2.44 -8.56 -9.05
C LEU A 55 -1.34 -9.57 -8.82
N GLU A 56 -0.22 -9.39 -9.53
CA GLU A 56 0.97 -10.21 -9.36
C GLU A 56 2.17 -9.32 -9.09
N GLY A 57 3.17 -9.88 -8.39
CA GLY A 57 4.43 -9.20 -8.17
C GLY A 57 4.34 -8.03 -7.19
N ILE A 58 3.39 -8.07 -6.26
CA ILE A 58 3.31 -7.05 -5.21
C ILE A 58 4.33 -7.39 -4.14
N ASP A 59 5.36 -6.54 -4.03
CA ASP A 59 6.38 -6.68 -3.00
C ASP A 59 5.94 -6.06 -1.68
N THR A 60 5.43 -4.87 -1.73
CA THR A 60 5.06 -4.09 -0.54
C THR A 60 3.66 -3.54 -0.68
N ILE A 61 2.88 -3.63 0.40
CA ILE A 61 1.61 -2.91 0.52
C ILE A 61 1.84 -1.75 1.47
N THR A 62 1.59 -0.51 0.99
CA THR A 62 1.59 0.66 1.86
C THR A 62 0.15 1.01 2.17
N MET A 63 -0.22 0.85 3.44
CA MET A 63 -1.59 0.95 3.91
C MET A 63 -1.92 2.37 4.33
N TYR A 64 -2.94 2.95 3.70
CA TYR A 64 -3.46 4.27 4.02
C TYR A 64 -4.94 4.27 4.39
N MET A 65 -5.57 3.09 4.37
CA MET A 65 -6.97 2.95 4.76
C MET A 65 -7.07 2.79 6.27
N GLY A 66 -8.03 3.44 6.92
CA GLY A 66 -8.23 3.29 8.36
C GLY A 66 -8.65 1.89 8.76
N GLU A 67 -8.38 1.52 10.02
CA GLU A 67 -8.58 0.17 10.53
C GLU A 67 -10.01 -0.34 10.28
N GLY A 68 -11.00 0.48 10.56
CA GLY A 68 -12.40 0.05 10.43
C GLY A 68 -12.81 -0.30 9.01
N ARG A 69 -12.08 0.19 8.02
CA ARG A 69 -12.36 -0.10 6.61
C ARG A 69 -11.48 -1.22 6.06
N GLN A 70 -10.47 -1.64 6.80
CA GLN A 70 -9.54 -2.67 6.34
C GLN A 70 -10.13 -4.08 6.45
N ALA A 71 -11.06 -4.30 7.37
CA ALA A 71 -11.53 -5.65 7.72
C ALA A 71 -12.00 -6.45 6.50
N GLU A 72 -12.74 -5.81 5.62
CA GLU A 72 -13.30 -6.50 4.44
C GLU A 72 -12.25 -6.79 3.36
N HIS A 73 -11.04 -6.25 3.52
CA HIS A 73 -9.97 -6.41 2.54
C HIS A 73 -8.83 -7.31 3.03
N GLU A 74 -8.85 -7.73 4.29
CA GLU A 74 -7.71 -8.42 4.90
C GLU A 74 -7.34 -9.70 4.15
N ASP A 75 -8.33 -10.53 3.85
CA ASP A 75 -8.05 -11.79 3.16
C ASP A 75 -7.47 -11.55 1.76
N TYR A 76 -8.00 -10.55 1.06
CA TYR A 76 -7.48 -10.19 -0.24
C TYR A 76 -6.03 -9.75 -0.17
N LEU A 77 -5.72 -8.85 0.77
CA LEU A 77 -4.37 -8.31 0.92
C LEU A 77 -3.36 -9.41 1.26
N LEU A 78 -3.75 -10.32 2.16
CA LEU A 78 -2.88 -11.45 2.52
C LEU A 78 -2.71 -12.41 1.35
N SER A 79 -3.73 -12.57 0.51
CA SER A 79 -3.67 -13.46 -0.65
C SER A 79 -2.66 -13.00 -1.71
N LEU A 80 -2.30 -11.72 -1.72
CA LEU A 80 -1.29 -11.18 -2.62
C LEU A 80 0.13 -11.62 -2.24
N GLN A 81 0.31 -12.15 -1.04
CA GLN A 81 1.58 -12.65 -0.52
C GLN A 81 2.73 -11.65 -0.69
N PRO A 82 2.56 -10.41 -0.21
CA PRO A 82 3.63 -9.44 -0.29
C PRO A 82 4.76 -9.82 0.64
N ARG A 83 5.95 -9.30 0.39
CA ARG A 83 7.06 -9.45 1.32
C ARG A 83 6.82 -8.62 2.58
N ARG A 84 6.15 -7.47 2.44
CA ARG A 84 6.02 -6.49 3.51
C ARG A 84 4.72 -5.73 3.43
N ILE A 85 4.14 -5.43 4.61
CA ILE A 85 3.03 -4.48 4.72
C ILE A 85 3.46 -3.35 5.64
N ILE A 86 3.36 -2.10 5.18
CA ILE A 86 3.64 -0.90 5.96
C ILE A 86 2.32 -0.30 6.40
N PHE A 87 2.09 -0.25 7.72
CA PHE A 87 0.93 0.41 8.31
C PHE A 87 1.32 1.85 8.63
N ASN A 88 0.90 2.77 7.75
CA ASN A 88 1.22 4.19 7.92
C ASN A 88 0.49 4.78 9.13
N PRO A 89 0.95 5.93 9.67
CA PRO A 89 0.25 6.57 10.80
C PRO A 89 -1.23 6.78 10.48
N GLY A 90 -2.09 6.31 11.38
CA GLY A 90 -3.54 6.35 11.22
C GLY A 90 -4.13 5.11 10.57
N ALA A 91 -3.29 4.20 10.05
CA ALA A 91 -3.75 2.97 9.41
C ALA A 91 -3.36 1.72 10.20
N GLU A 92 -2.94 1.87 11.43
CA GLU A 92 -2.54 0.74 12.28
C GLU A 92 -3.71 -0.23 12.46
N ASN A 93 -3.42 -1.51 12.35
CA ASN A 93 -4.42 -2.57 12.50
C ASN A 93 -3.74 -3.79 13.11
N ARG A 94 -3.93 -3.95 14.41
CA ARG A 94 -3.25 -5.01 15.17
C ARG A 94 -3.62 -6.40 14.66
N ALA A 95 -4.88 -6.63 14.34
CA ALA A 95 -5.35 -7.94 13.89
C ALA A 95 -4.67 -8.33 12.57
N LEU A 96 -4.65 -7.42 11.58
CA LEU A 96 -4.01 -7.70 10.30
C LEU A 96 -2.50 -7.83 10.47
N PHE A 97 -1.89 -7.00 11.31
CA PHE A 97 -0.46 -7.05 11.62
C PHE A 97 -0.07 -8.46 12.09
N MET A 98 -0.83 -9.00 13.04
CA MET A 98 -0.56 -10.33 13.61
C MET A 98 -0.79 -11.43 12.58
N LYS A 99 -1.84 -11.32 11.77
CA LYS A 99 -2.12 -12.30 10.71
C LYS A 99 -1.00 -12.32 9.68
N ALA A 100 -0.51 -11.15 9.29
CA ALA A 100 0.59 -11.04 8.33
C ALA A 100 1.84 -11.74 8.87
N GLN A 101 2.21 -11.44 10.11
CA GLN A 101 3.37 -12.07 10.73
C GLN A 101 3.23 -13.59 10.79
N SER A 102 2.05 -14.09 11.08
CA SER A 102 1.81 -15.55 11.15
C SER A 102 2.00 -16.22 9.80
N GLN A 103 1.94 -15.47 8.71
CA GLN A 103 2.11 -15.99 7.36
C GLN A 103 3.50 -15.68 6.79
N GLY A 104 4.41 -15.20 7.61
CA GLY A 104 5.77 -14.89 7.16
C GLY A 104 5.90 -13.57 6.42
N ILE A 105 4.88 -12.71 6.48
CA ILE A 105 4.92 -11.39 5.87
C ILE A 105 5.47 -10.40 6.91
N GLU A 106 6.45 -9.59 6.51
CA GLU A 106 6.97 -8.55 7.38
C GLU A 106 5.89 -7.47 7.58
N ALA A 107 5.54 -7.18 8.81
CA ALA A 107 4.58 -6.11 9.14
C ALA A 107 5.29 -5.06 9.96
N ILE A 108 5.18 -3.79 9.56
CA ILE A 108 5.78 -2.68 10.29
C ILE A 108 4.81 -1.52 10.40
N GLU A 109 4.89 -0.80 11.51
CA GLU A 109 4.19 0.46 11.70
C GLU A 109 5.19 1.58 11.45
N ALA A 110 5.06 2.26 10.32
CA ALA A 110 6.03 3.25 9.88
C ALA A 110 5.39 4.19 8.86
N CYS A 111 6.07 5.30 8.60
CA CYS A 111 5.64 6.25 7.58
C CYS A 111 6.43 6.00 6.30
N THR A 112 5.74 5.61 5.23
CA THR A 112 6.36 5.32 3.94
C THR A 112 7.16 6.53 3.44
N LEU A 113 6.65 7.74 3.63
CA LEU A 113 7.35 8.95 3.19
C LEU A 113 8.70 9.11 3.88
N VAL A 114 8.75 8.80 5.17
CA VAL A 114 10.00 8.87 5.95
C VAL A 114 10.96 7.78 5.49
N LEU A 115 10.45 6.56 5.26
CA LEU A 115 11.29 5.46 4.77
C LEU A 115 11.95 5.81 3.44
N LEU A 116 11.19 6.42 2.53
CA LEU A 116 11.72 6.84 1.23
C LEU A 116 12.79 7.91 1.39
N ARG A 117 12.51 8.94 2.20
CA ARG A 117 13.45 10.07 2.39
C ARG A 117 14.74 9.66 3.06
N THR A 118 14.69 8.63 3.91
CA THR A 118 15.86 8.19 4.68
C THR A 118 16.58 7.01 4.05
N GLY A 119 16.15 6.56 2.89
CA GLY A 119 16.77 5.43 2.21
C GLY A 119 16.49 4.08 2.87
N GLN A 120 15.44 4.00 3.69
CA GLN A 120 15.08 2.78 4.41
C GLN A 120 13.90 2.02 3.79
N TYR A 121 13.37 2.55 2.71
CA TYR A 121 12.29 1.87 2.01
C TYR A 121 12.81 0.60 1.27
#